data_5726207e2837a41457605a4424ddc882
#
_entry.id   5726207e2837a41457605a4424ddc882
#
_cell.length_a   1.000
_cell.length_b   1.000
_cell.length_c   1.000
_cell.angle_alpha   90.00
_cell.angle_beta   90.00
_cell.angle_gamma   90.00
#
_symmetry.space_group_name_H-M   'P 1'
#
loop_
_entity.id
_entity.type
_entity.pdbx_description
1 polymer ?
#
loop_
_entity_poly.entity_id
_entity_poly.type
_entity_poly.pdbx_seq_one_letter_code
_entity_poly.pdbx_strand_id
1 'polypeptide(L)'
;MNPQAIIFDLYNTLLRVALPRTDADEEWTKLCSEMLGSPPPRSHLEFSLACREAVSKKQQEVRAQGIAFPEVDWPQIVATALPAFSSLSSHQQREFIRRQIALVHTISLVPEAVAVLKKMSDRGVLLGIASNAQAYSLNELADELAPHGLGLNLFAKELCFWSFEHGFSKPDPHVFRILTARLGARGVDPDRVLMVGDRLDNDVEPARSQGWMTWHITPSLDDSWKELHLALISNPVSR
;
A
#
# COMPACT_ATOMS: atom_id res chain seq x y z
N MET A 1 11.21 17.69 13.92
CA MET A 1 11.47 17.56 12.47
C MET A 1 10.62 18.59 11.72
N ASN A 2 11.09 19.09 10.59
CA ASN A 2 10.35 20.09 9.80
C ASN A 2 10.36 19.70 8.30
N PRO A 3 9.67 18.62 7.91
CA PRO A 3 9.60 18.19 6.51
C PRO A 3 8.75 19.15 5.67
N GLN A 4 9.10 19.29 4.39
CA GLN A 4 8.27 19.93 3.38
C GLN A 4 7.42 18.91 2.61
N ALA A 5 7.83 17.64 2.63
CA ALA A 5 7.05 16.53 2.11
C ALA A 5 7.16 15.31 3.02
N ILE A 6 6.09 14.53 3.10
CA ILE A 6 6.06 13.24 3.80
C ILE A 6 5.55 12.19 2.82
N ILE A 7 6.32 11.13 2.65
CA ILE A 7 5.95 9.96 1.86
C ILE A 7 5.66 8.82 2.82
N PHE A 8 4.49 8.23 2.73
CA PHE A 8 4.06 7.14 3.60
C PHE A 8 4.08 5.80 2.87
N ASP A 9 4.52 4.77 3.55
CA ASP A 9 4.08 3.43 3.23
C ASP A 9 2.61 3.24 3.65
N LEU A 10 1.96 2.16 3.20
CA LEU A 10 0.53 1.96 3.39
C LEU A 10 0.23 0.94 4.51
N TYR A 11 0.50 -0.34 4.25
CA TYR A 11 0.14 -1.43 5.17
C TYR A 11 1.08 -1.50 6.36
N ASN A 12 0.54 -1.73 7.56
CA ASN A 12 1.24 -1.64 8.85
C ASN A 12 1.92 -0.28 9.10
N THR A 13 1.57 0.71 8.30
CA THR A 13 1.98 2.11 8.45
C THR A 13 0.74 2.99 8.61
N LEU A 14 0.09 3.39 7.51
CA LEU A 14 -1.20 4.12 7.58
C LEU A 14 -2.35 3.19 7.93
N LEU A 15 -2.37 1.99 7.34
CA LEU A 15 -3.39 0.97 7.54
C LEU A 15 -2.86 -0.14 8.45
N ARG A 16 -3.52 -0.33 9.57
CA ARG A 16 -3.33 -1.52 10.42
C ARG A 16 -3.91 -2.72 9.71
N VAL A 17 -3.16 -3.80 9.62
CA VAL A 17 -3.60 -5.08 9.07
C VAL A 17 -3.89 -6.04 10.22
N ALA A 18 -5.08 -6.61 10.24
CA ALA A 18 -5.48 -7.59 11.22
C ALA A 18 -5.79 -8.94 10.54
N LEU A 19 -5.91 -9.98 11.36
CA LEU A 19 -6.19 -11.34 10.89
C LEU A 19 -7.49 -11.40 10.07
N PRO A 20 -7.59 -12.38 9.16
CA PRO A 20 -8.81 -12.62 8.39
C PRO A 20 -10.00 -12.96 9.30
N ARG A 21 -11.19 -12.80 8.75
CA ARG A 21 -12.44 -13.18 9.40
C ARG A 21 -12.51 -14.69 9.62
N THR A 22 -13.22 -15.11 10.67
CA THR A 22 -13.41 -16.53 10.99
C THR A 22 -14.35 -17.25 10.01
N ASP A 23 -15.17 -16.51 9.26
CA ASP A 23 -16.14 -17.00 8.27
C ASP A 23 -15.61 -16.98 6.82
N ALA A 24 -14.30 -16.84 6.63
CA ALA A 24 -13.69 -16.64 5.31
C ALA A 24 -14.02 -17.76 4.30
N ASP A 25 -14.07 -19.02 4.70
CA ASP A 25 -14.38 -20.13 3.78
C ASP A 25 -15.87 -20.17 3.37
N GLU A 26 -16.78 -19.79 4.27
CA GLU A 26 -18.20 -19.66 3.95
C GLU A 26 -18.44 -18.52 2.96
N GLU A 27 -17.90 -17.35 3.25
CA GLU A 27 -18.01 -16.18 2.39
C GLU A 27 -17.28 -16.39 1.03
N TRP A 28 -16.18 -17.15 1.02
CA TRP A 28 -15.52 -17.56 -0.23
C TRP A 28 -16.42 -18.41 -1.11
N THR A 29 -17.11 -19.39 -0.52
CA THR A 29 -18.05 -20.26 -1.23
C THR A 29 -19.20 -19.46 -1.81
N LYS A 30 -19.72 -18.52 -1.04
CA LYS A 30 -20.80 -17.61 -1.44
C LYS A 30 -20.34 -16.69 -2.57
N LEU A 31 -19.18 -16.05 -2.46
CA LEU A 31 -18.60 -15.18 -3.49
C LEU A 31 -18.47 -15.91 -4.83
N CYS A 32 -17.91 -17.11 -4.82
CA CYS A 32 -17.74 -17.92 -6.06
C CYS A 32 -19.09 -18.31 -6.65
N SER A 33 -20.02 -18.78 -5.83
CA SER A 33 -21.37 -19.18 -6.29
C SER A 33 -22.12 -18.00 -6.90
N GLU A 34 -22.06 -16.83 -6.30
CA GLU A 34 -22.73 -15.62 -6.80
C GLU A 34 -22.12 -15.09 -8.11
N MET A 35 -20.79 -15.02 -8.17
CA MET A 35 -20.12 -14.35 -9.29
C MET A 35 -19.69 -15.27 -10.41
N LEU A 36 -19.39 -16.56 -10.11
CA LEU A 36 -18.94 -17.55 -11.08
C LEU A 36 -20.01 -18.59 -11.44
N GLY A 37 -21.16 -18.56 -10.73
CA GLY A 37 -22.29 -19.49 -10.97
C GLY A 37 -22.05 -20.90 -10.40
N SER A 38 -20.99 -21.14 -9.65
CA SER A 38 -20.68 -22.44 -9.08
C SER A 38 -19.83 -22.30 -7.81
N PRO A 39 -19.90 -23.26 -6.87
CA PRO A 39 -19.02 -23.26 -5.71
C PRO A 39 -17.54 -23.36 -6.15
N PRO A 40 -16.61 -22.86 -5.33
CA PRO A 40 -15.20 -22.89 -5.67
C PRO A 40 -14.66 -24.32 -5.72
N PRO A 41 -13.69 -24.61 -6.62
CA PRO A 41 -13.09 -25.94 -6.74
C PRO A 41 -12.14 -26.26 -5.57
N ARG A 42 -11.85 -25.31 -4.70
CA ARG A 42 -10.94 -25.42 -3.55
C ARG A 42 -11.32 -24.44 -2.46
N SER A 43 -10.89 -24.72 -1.20
CA SER A 43 -11.06 -23.81 -0.07
C SER A 43 -10.37 -22.47 -0.30
N HIS A 44 -10.72 -21.44 0.47
CA HIS A 44 -10.08 -20.14 0.41
C HIS A 44 -8.57 -20.22 0.75
N LEU A 45 -8.19 -21.10 1.69
CA LEU A 45 -6.79 -21.35 2.03
C LEU A 45 -6.02 -21.93 0.84
N GLU A 46 -6.55 -22.97 0.18
CA GLU A 46 -5.92 -23.59 -0.98
C GLU A 46 -5.82 -22.63 -2.17
N PHE A 47 -6.84 -21.78 -2.37
CA PHE A 47 -6.79 -20.72 -3.37
C PHE A 47 -5.67 -19.72 -3.05
N SER A 48 -5.57 -19.28 -1.78
CA SER A 48 -4.52 -18.34 -1.35
C SER A 48 -3.11 -18.93 -1.50
N LEU A 49 -2.95 -20.23 -1.26
CA LEU A 49 -1.70 -20.96 -1.50
C LEU A 49 -1.36 -21.00 -3.00
N ALA A 50 -2.34 -21.31 -3.85
CA ALA A 50 -2.15 -21.30 -5.30
C ALA A 50 -1.79 -19.91 -5.84
N CYS A 51 -2.38 -18.84 -5.30
CA CYS A 51 -1.98 -17.48 -5.66
C CYS A 51 -0.53 -17.18 -5.25
N ARG A 52 -0.10 -17.55 -4.06
CA ARG A 52 1.30 -17.38 -3.62
C ARG A 52 2.29 -18.12 -4.51
N GLU A 53 1.96 -19.34 -4.89
CA GLU A 53 2.79 -20.13 -5.81
C GLU A 53 2.89 -19.46 -7.20
N ALA A 54 1.76 -19.00 -7.74
CA ALA A 54 1.71 -18.27 -9.00
C ALA A 54 2.53 -16.97 -8.95
N VAL A 55 2.45 -16.20 -7.84
CA VAL A 55 3.27 -15.00 -7.60
C VAL A 55 4.75 -15.37 -7.61
N SER A 56 5.16 -16.37 -6.83
CA SER A 56 6.56 -16.79 -6.73
C SER A 56 7.12 -17.18 -8.11
N LYS A 57 6.38 -17.98 -8.87
CA LYS A 57 6.77 -18.39 -10.22
C LYS A 57 6.91 -17.17 -11.14
N LYS A 58 5.91 -16.28 -11.15
CA LYS A 58 5.94 -15.07 -12.00
C LYS A 58 7.10 -14.16 -11.65
N GLN A 59 7.34 -13.94 -10.38
CA GLN A 59 8.47 -13.13 -9.92
C GLN A 59 9.82 -13.73 -10.31
N GLN A 60 9.98 -15.07 -10.26
CA GLN A 60 11.21 -15.74 -10.72
C GLN A 60 11.44 -15.53 -12.23
N GLU A 61 10.38 -15.67 -13.04
CA GLU A 61 10.45 -15.43 -14.49
C GLU A 61 10.90 -13.99 -14.80
N VAL A 62 10.34 -13.01 -14.12
CA VAL A 62 10.65 -11.59 -14.35
C VAL A 62 12.03 -11.23 -13.80
N ARG A 63 12.45 -11.81 -12.67
CA ARG A 63 13.84 -11.64 -12.17
C ARG A 63 14.87 -12.19 -13.16
N ALA A 64 14.59 -13.30 -13.85
CA ALA A 64 15.46 -13.82 -14.89
C ALA A 64 15.64 -12.87 -16.09
N GLN A 65 14.71 -11.90 -16.25
CA GLN A 65 14.78 -10.82 -17.24
C GLN A 65 15.52 -9.56 -16.74
N GLY A 66 16.05 -9.58 -15.51
CA GLY A 66 16.86 -8.52 -14.95
C GLY A 66 16.13 -7.52 -14.03
N ILE A 67 14.85 -7.75 -13.72
CA ILE A 67 14.09 -6.93 -12.76
C ILE A 67 14.23 -7.53 -11.37
N ALA A 68 14.99 -6.87 -10.49
CA ALA A 68 15.34 -7.42 -9.18
C ALA A 68 14.12 -7.55 -8.23
N PHE A 69 13.20 -6.59 -8.28
CA PHE A 69 12.03 -6.51 -7.40
C PHE A 69 10.74 -6.40 -8.22
N PRO A 70 10.35 -7.46 -8.96
CA PRO A 70 9.21 -7.40 -9.85
C PRO A 70 7.89 -7.37 -9.06
N GLU A 71 6.97 -6.55 -9.55
CA GLU A 71 5.56 -6.58 -9.16
C GLU A 71 4.78 -7.49 -10.10
N VAL A 72 3.63 -8.00 -9.66
CA VAL A 72 2.75 -8.87 -10.43
C VAL A 72 1.43 -8.18 -10.79
N ASP A 73 0.82 -8.61 -11.88
CA ASP A 73 -0.56 -8.27 -12.20
C ASP A 73 -1.50 -9.21 -11.44
N TRP A 74 -2.11 -8.71 -10.37
CA TRP A 74 -2.96 -9.51 -9.49
C TRP A 74 -4.14 -10.20 -10.19
N PRO A 75 -4.88 -9.56 -11.11
CA PRO A 75 -5.89 -10.24 -11.93
C PRO A 75 -5.37 -11.48 -12.66
N GLN A 76 -4.15 -11.43 -13.22
CA GLN A 76 -3.54 -12.60 -13.87
C GLN A 76 -3.18 -13.71 -12.87
N ILE A 77 -2.74 -13.35 -11.68
CA ILE A 77 -2.48 -14.30 -10.58
C ILE A 77 -3.78 -15.02 -10.20
N VAL A 78 -4.86 -14.24 -9.98
CA VAL A 78 -6.18 -14.80 -9.67
C VAL A 78 -6.68 -15.72 -10.79
N ALA A 79 -6.56 -15.32 -12.05
CA ALA A 79 -6.96 -16.11 -13.21
C ALA A 79 -6.16 -17.44 -13.30
N THR A 80 -4.87 -17.42 -12.92
CA THR A 80 -4.03 -18.63 -12.87
C THR A 80 -4.51 -19.59 -11.78
N ALA A 81 -4.84 -19.07 -10.59
CA ALA A 81 -5.28 -19.87 -9.45
C ALA A 81 -6.74 -20.33 -9.56
N LEU A 82 -7.58 -19.56 -10.28
CA LEU A 82 -9.02 -19.79 -10.46
C LEU A 82 -9.41 -19.45 -11.91
N PRO A 83 -9.27 -20.39 -12.86
CA PRO A 83 -9.49 -20.12 -14.29
C PRO A 83 -10.89 -19.57 -14.63
N ALA A 84 -11.94 -19.96 -13.88
CA ALA A 84 -13.29 -19.44 -14.07
C ALA A 84 -13.39 -17.91 -13.90
N PHE A 85 -12.48 -17.30 -13.15
CA PHE A 85 -12.38 -15.85 -12.99
C PHE A 85 -12.22 -15.11 -14.34
N SER A 86 -11.57 -15.72 -15.32
CA SER A 86 -11.36 -15.14 -16.65
C SER A 86 -12.65 -14.92 -17.46
N SER A 87 -13.76 -15.56 -17.07
CA SER A 87 -15.07 -15.36 -17.71
C SER A 87 -15.76 -14.07 -17.28
N LEU A 88 -15.30 -13.45 -16.20
CA LEU A 88 -15.85 -12.22 -15.68
C LEU A 88 -15.41 -11.00 -16.52
N SER A 89 -16.30 -10.03 -16.69
CA SER A 89 -15.93 -8.72 -17.23
C SER A 89 -14.93 -8.01 -16.35
N SER A 90 -14.18 -7.04 -16.88
CA SER A 90 -13.17 -6.30 -16.10
C SER A 90 -13.77 -5.60 -14.86
N HIS A 91 -15.03 -5.16 -14.90
CA HIS A 91 -15.73 -4.61 -13.74
C HIS A 91 -15.99 -5.68 -12.68
N GLN A 92 -16.50 -6.83 -13.11
CA GLN A 92 -16.77 -7.96 -12.20
C GLN A 92 -15.46 -8.53 -11.61
N GLN A 93 -14.38 -8.57 -12.39
CA GLN A 93 -13.06 -8.99 -11.89
C GLN A 93 -12.57 -8.09 -10.75
N ARG A 94 -12.69 -6.77 -10.90
CA ARG A 94 -12.34 -5.83 -9.82
C ARG A 94 -13.18 -6.05 -8.57
N GLU A 95 -14.51 -6.22 -8.73
CA GLU A 95 -15.39 -6.47 -7.60
C GLU A 95 -15.12 -7.82 -6.94
N PHE A 96 -14.85 -8.87 -7.73
CA PHE A 96 -14.46 -10.18 -7.19
C PHE A 96 -13.19 -10.07 -6.33
N ILE A 97 -12.14 -9.40 -6.86
CA ILE A 97 -10.88 -9.21 -6.14
C ILE A 97 -11.13 -8.41 -4.86
N ARG A 98 -11.86 -7.31 -4.92
CA ARG A 98 -12.18 -6.49 -3.75
C ARG A 98 -12.83 -7.32 -2.63
N ARG A 99 -13.83 -8.12 -2.97
CA ARG A 99 -14.52 -9.01 -2.02
C ARG A 99 -13.60 -10.14 -1.53
N GLN A 100 -12.80 -10.71 -2.40
CA GLN A 100 -11.86 -11.77 -2.05
C GLN A 100 -10.76 -11.28 -1.09
N ILE A 101 -10.21 -10.09 -1.32
CA ILE A 101 -9.18 -9.52 -0.44
C ILE A 101 -9.73 -9.23 0.96
N ALA A 102 -10.98 -8.80 1.08
CA ALA A 102 -11.65 -8.63 2.38
C ALA A 102 -11.78 -9.93 3.20
N LEU A 103 -11.56 -11.10 2.58
CA LEU A 103 -11.47 -12.39 3.28
C LEU A 103 -10.05 -12.71 3.74
N VAL A 104 -9.02 -12.09 3.15
CA VAL A 104 -7.61 -12.36 3.47
C VAL A 104 -7.19 -11.62 4.73
N HIS A 105 -7.65 -10.38 4.90
CA HIS A 105 -7.32 -9.54 6.04
C HIS A 105 -8.45 -8.52 6.30
N THR A 106 -8.43 -7.97 7.49
CA THR A 106 -9.19 -6.76 7.80
C THR A 106 -8.21 -5.60 7.96
N ILE A 107 -8.64 -4.41 7.56
CA ILE A 107 -7.84 -3.20 7.67
C ILE A 107 -8.57 -2.16 8.50
N SER A 108 -7.80 -1.24 9.08
CA SER A 108 -8.31 -0.02 9.70
C SER A 108 -7.26 1.08 9.63
N LEU A 109 -7.69 2.31 9.36
CA LEU A 109 -6.79 3.47 9.42
C LEU A 109 -6.32 3.68 10.85
N VAL A 110 -5.02 3.92 11.04
CA VAL A 110 -4.46 4.20 12.37
C VAL A 110 -4.99 5.56 12.85
N PRO A 111 -5.68 5.64 14.02
CA PRO A 111 -6.31 6.89 14.46
C PRO A 111 -5.33 8.05 14.59
N GLU A 112 -4.13 7.81 15.10
CA GLU A 112 -3.08 8.81 15.24
C GLU A 112 -2.57 9.33 13.89
N ALA A 113 -2.58 8.48 12.85
CA ALA A 113 -2.24 8.88 11.49
C ALA A 113 -3.21 9.94 10.96
N VAL A 114 -4.51 9.83 11.27
CA VAL A 114 -5.52 10.83 10.86
C VAL A 114 -5.15 12.22 11.35
N ALA A 115 -4.74 12.33 12.62
CA ALA A 115 -4.36 13.61 13.20
C ALA A 115 -3.12 14.22 12.52
N VAL A 116 -2.11 13.39 12.22
CA VAL A 116 -0.91 13.79 11.49
C VAL A 116 -1.25 14.21 10.07
N LEU A 117 -2.01 13.42 9.34
CA LEU A 117 -2.41 13.71 7.96
C LEU A 117 -3.12 15.07 7.86
N LYS A 118 -4.14 15.31 8.69
CA LYS A 118 -4.86 16.59 8.74
C LYS A 118 -3.91 17.73 9.06
N LYS A 119 -3.12 17.59 10.13
CA LYS A 119 -2.23 18.64 10.60
C LYS A 119 -1.15 19.01 9.59
N MET A 120 -0.57 18.04 8.91
CA MET A 120 0.47 18.29 7.92
C MET A 120 -0.13 18.90 6.65
N SER A 121 -1.29 18.45 6.23
CA SER A 121 -2.03 19.06 5.12
C SER A 121 -2.37 20.54 5.41
N ASP A 122 -2.90 20.86 6.60
CA ASP A 122 -3.21 22.24 7.02
C ASP A 122 -1.97 23.14 7.04
N ARG A 123 -0.78 22.57 7.25
CA ARG A 123 0.51 23.28 7.19
C ARG A 123 1.08 23.42 5.77
N GLY A 124 0.40 22.90 4.75
CA GLY A 124 0.86 22.91 3.37
C GLY A 124 2.02 21.95 3.09
N VAL A 125 2.26 20.97 3.97
CA VAL A 125 3.23 19.89 3.74
C VAL A 125 2.69 18.98 2.62
N LEU A 126 3.51 18.68 1.62
CA LEU A 126 3.14 17.76 0.55
C LEU A 126 3.06 16.33 1.09
N LEU A 127 1.97 15.64 0.83
CA LEU A 127 1.78 14.25 1.24
C LEU A 127 1.81 13.34 0.02
N GLY A 128 2.48 12.21 0.13
CA GLY A 128 2.57 11.19 -0.91
C GLY A 128 2.58 9.78 -0.33
N ILE A 129 2.56 8.79 -1.21
CA ILE A 129 2.56 7.36 -0.85
C ILE A 129 3.62 6.65 -1.66
N ALA A 130 4.34 5.71 -1.04
CA ALA A 130 5.20 4.75 -1.73
C ALA A 130 4.86 3.35 -1.21
N SER A 131 4.08 2.57 -1.97
CA SER A 131 3.57 1.28 -1.51
C SER A 131 3.78 0.15 -2.51
N ASN A 132 4.18 -1.00 -1.99
CA ASN A 132 4.10 -2.28 -2.68
C ASN A 132 2.65 -2.77 -2.58
N ALA A 133 1.84 -2.45 -3.59
CA ALA A 133 0.39 -2.52 -3.52
C ALA A 133 -0.23 -2.93 -4.85
N GLN A 134 -1.47 -3.31 -4.80
CA GLN A 134 -2.29 -3.63 -5.96
C GLN A 134 -3.42 -2.60 -6.13
N ALA A 135 -4.11 -2.62 -7.25
CA ALA A 135 -5.17 -1.64 -7.55
C ALA A 135 -6.29 -1.60 -6.48
N TYR A 136 -6.58 -2.70 -5.81
CA TYR A 136 -7.57 -2.74 -4.73
C TYR A 136 -7.15 -1.94 -3.49
N SER A 137 -5.85 -1.75 -3.26
CA SER A 137 -5.33 -1.00 -2.11
C SER A 137 -5.75 0.48 -2.12
N LEU A 138 -6.01 1.03 -3.31
CA LEU A 138 -6.56 2.39 -3.42
C LEU A 138 -7.99 2.47 -2.87
N ASN A 139 -8.82 1.45 -3.14
CA ASN A 139 -10.17 1.40 -2.60
C ASN A 139 -10.13 1.21 -1.08
N GLU A 140 -9.28 0.31 -0.58
CA GLU A 140 -9.09 0.11 0.85
C GLU A 140 -8.70 1.41 1.56
N LEU A 141 -7.72 2.14 1.03
CA LEU A 141 -7.34 3.44 1.60
C LEU A 141 -8.46 4.48 1.50
N ALA A 142 -9.17 4.55 0.37
CA ALA A 142 -10.27 5.49 0.19
C ALA A 142 -11.42 5.22 1.17
N ASP A 143 -11.80 3.96 1.34
CA ASP A 143 -12.87 3.53 2.24
C ASP A 143 -12.52 3.85 3.70
N GLU A 144 -11.26 3.68 4.09
CA GLU A 144 -10.77 3.99 5.45
C GLU A 144 -10.59 5.50 5.71
N LEU A 145 -10.31 6.30 4.70
CA LEU A 145 -10.19 7.75 4.84
C LEU A 145 -11.56 8.45 4.91
N ALA A 146 -12.56 7.94 4.20
CA ALA A 146 -13.86 8.58 4.04
C ALA A 146 -14.60 8.89 5.37
N PRO A 147 -14.63 7.99 6.38
CA PRO A 147 -15.26 8.28 7.68
C PRO A 147 -14.64 9.46 8.43
N HIS A 148 -13.39 9.81 8.08
CA HIS A 148 -12.64 10.93 8.70
C HIS A 148 -12.76 12.25 7.92
N GLY A 149 -13.58 12.26 6.84
CA GLY A 149 -13.70 13.41 5.92
C GLY A 149 -12.45 13.64 5.08
N LEU A 150 -11.64 12.60 4.88
CA LEU A 150 -10.44 12.60 4.05
C LEU A 150 -10.68 11.76 2.78
N GLY A 151 -9.82 11.91 1.79
CA GLY A 151 -9.85 11.13 0.57
C GLY A 151 -8.48 11.07 -0.10
N LEU A 152 -8.36 10.31 -1.19
CA LEU A 152 -7.09 10.14 -1.91
C LEU A 152 -6.50 11.45 -2.45
N ASN A 153 -7.34 12.47 -2.65
CA ASN A 153 -6.92 13.81 -3.06
C ASN A 153 -6.07 14.55 -2.00
N LEU A 154 -5.99 14.01 -0.77
CA LEU A 154 -5.07 14.47 0.26
C LEU A 154 -3.60 14.28 -0.17
N PHE A 155 -3.34 13.25 -0.95
CA PHE A 155 -2.01 12.91 -1.45
C PHE A 155 -1.80 13.50 -2.84
N ALA A 156 -0.66 14.18 -3.04
CA ALA A 156 -0.29 14.68 -4.34
C ALA A 156 -0.06 13.49 -5.30
N LYS A 157 -0.88 13.40 -6.35
CA LYS A 157 -0.89 12.24 -7.25
C LYS A 157 0.51 11.91 -7.80
N GLU A 158 1.28 12.92 -8.15
CA GLU A 158 2.64 12.77 -8.65
C GLU A 158 3.65 12.30 -7.60
N LEU A 159 3.30 12.38 -6.31
CA LEU A 159 4.08 11.87 -5.19
C LEU A 159 3.58 10.51 -4.69
N CYS A 160 2.64 9.90 -5.41
CA CYS A 160 2.21 8.53 -5.16
C CYS A 160 2.95 7.58 -6.11
N PHE A 161 3.53 6.55 -5.52
CA PHE A 161 4.11 5.41 -6.22
C PHE A 161 3.37 4.13 -5.77
N TRP A 162 2.67 3.52 -6.71
CA TRP A 162 1.97 2.25 -6.53
C TRP A 162 2.67 1.21 -7.38
N SER A 163 3.23 0.16 -6.79
CA SER A 163 4.07 -0.81 -7.51
C SER A 163 3.37 -1.46 -8.70
N PHE A 164 2.05 -1.73 -8.59
CA PHE A 164 1.27 -2.32 -9.68
C PHE A 164 1.20 -1.46 -10.96
N GLU A 165 1.39 -0.13 -10.85
CA GLU A 165 1.43 0.78 -12.01
C GLU A 165 2.77 0.74 -12.74
N HIS A 166 3.82 0.22 -12.09
CA HIS A 166 5.21 0.30 -12.58
C HIS A 166 5.82 -1.06 -12.91
N GLY A 167 5.24 -2.18 -12.44
CA GLY A 167 5.78 -3.52 -12.63
C GLY A 167 7.01 -3.85 -11.78
N PHE A 168 7.40 -2.95 -10.85
CA PHE A 168 8.46 -3.18 -9.86
C PHE A 168 8.10 -2.49 -8.53
N SER A 169 8.75 -2.90 -7.46
CA SER A 169 8.37 -2.54 -6.10
C SER A 169 9.57 -2.11 -5.24
N LYS A 170 9.33 -1.46 -4.11
CA LYS A 170 10.36 -1.25 -3.08
C LYS A 170 10.96 -2.61 -2.70
N PRO A 171 12.26 -2.71 -2.42
CA PRO A 171 13.24 -1.62 -2.26
C PRO A 171 13.99 -1.22 -3.55
N ASP A 172 13.43 -1.46 -4.74
CA ASP A 172 14.08 -1.02 -5.97
C ASP A 172 14.44 0.48 -5.88
N PRO A 173 15.71 0.87 -6.08
CA PRO A 173 16.14 2.25 -5.93
C PRO A 173 15.46 3.21 -6.91
N HIS A 174 14.89 2.72 -8.02
CA HIS A 174 14.15 3.57 -8.96
C HIS A 174 12.88 4.14 -8.33
N VAL A 175 12.24 3.45 -7.39
CA VAL A 175 11.08 3.98 -6.63
C VAL A 175 11.43 5.31 -5.99
N PHE A 176 12.51 5.33 -5.23
CA PHE A 176 12.95 6.51 -4.49
C PHE A 176 13.53 7.59 -5.41
N ARG A 177 14.25 7.21 -6.47
CA ARG A 177 14.77 8.15 -7.47
C ARG A 177 13.66 8.88 -8.22
N ILE A 178 12.60 8.17 -8.63
CA ILE A 178 11.43 8.76 -9.28
C ILE A 178 10.78 9.79 -8.36
N LEU A 179 10.54 9.42 -7.10
CA LEU A 179 9.93 10.32 -6.12
C LEU A 179 10.85 11.50 -5.80
N THR A 180 12.17 11.29 -5.64
CA THR A 180 13.14 12.37 -5.42
C THR A 180 13.12 13.37 -6.58
N ALA A 181 13.11 12.88 -7.83
CA ALA A 181 13.05 13.75 -9.01
C ALA A 181 11.74 14.57 -9.06
N ARG A 182 10.61 13.96 -8.73
CA ARG A 182 9.30 14.63 -8.68
C ARG A 182 9.24 15.67 -7.56
N LEU A 183 9.82 15.37 -6.40
CA LEU A 183 9.94 16.30 -5.27
C LEU A 183 10.86 17.47 -5.62
N GLY A 184 12.01 17.20 -6.24
CA GLY A 184 12.93 18.25 -6.72
C GLY A 184 12.27 19.20 -7.73
N ALA A 185 11.43 18.68 -8.63
CA ALA A 185 10.62 19.49 -9.55
C ALA A 185 9.60 20.40 -8.82
N ARG A 186 9.27 20.11 -7.57
CA ARG A 186 8.44 20.92 -6.67
C ARG A 186 9.27 21.82 -5.73
N GLY A 187 10.59 21.85 -5.89
CA GLY A 187 11.50 22.63 -5.05
C GLY A 187 11.72 22.05 -3.64
N VAL A 188 11.51 20.74 -3.47
CA VAL A 188 11.74 20.05 -2.19
C VAL A 188 13.07 19.31 -2.24
N ASP A 189 14.00 19.71 -1.40
CA ASP A 189 15.30 19.05 -1.27
C ASP A 189 15.19 17.71 -0.51
N PRO A 190 16.06 16.73 -0.79
CA PRO A 190 16.00 15.40 -0.16
C PRO A 190 15.99 15.42 1.38
N ASP A 191 16.77 16.30 2.02
CA ASP A 191 16.83 16.44 3.48
C ASP A 191 15.56 17.06 4.11
N ARG A 192 14.62 17.51 3.26
CA ARG A 192 13.29 18.02 3.66
C ARG A 192 12.16 17.04 3.39
N VAL A 193 12.49 15.84 2.92
CA VAL A 193 11.55 14.75 2.70
C VAL A 193 11.61 13.77 3.89
N LEU A 194 10.46 13.37 4.40
CA LEU A 194 10.35 12.34 5.43
C LEU A 194 9.68 11.09 4.83
N MET A 195 10.37 9.96 4.88
CA MET A 195 9.76 8.64 4.65
C MET A 195 9.26 8.07 5.98
N VAL A 196 8.01 7.66 6.03
CA VAL A 196 7.38 6.96 7.16
C VAL A 196 6.99 5.56 6.70
N GLY A 197 7.54 4.52 7.31
CA GLY A 197 7.27 3.13 6.92
C GLY A 197 7.65 2.13 8.01
N ASP A 198 7.11 0.91 7.91
CA ASP A 198 7.30 -0.16 8.91
C ASP A 198 8.51 -1.06 8.62
N ARG A 199 9.04 -1.03 7.39
CA ARG A 199 10.11 -1.93 6.98
C ARG A 199 11.44 -1.20 6.82
N LEU A 200 12.45 -1.64 7.59
CA LEU A 200 13.80 -1.11 7.50
C LEU A 200 14.39 -1.28 6.09
N ASP A 201 14.25 -2.48 5.52
CA ASP A 201 14.82 -2.88 4.22
C ASP A 201 14.08 -2.28 3.00
N ASN A 202 12.78 -2.01 3.12
CA ASN A 202 11.95 -1.52 2.02
C ASN A 202 11.74 0.01 2.03
N ASP A 203 11.67 0.60 3.22
CA ASP A 203 11.28 2.00 3.39
C ASP A 203 12.42 2.86 3.90
N VAL A 204 12.99 2.47 5.04
CA VAL A 204 13.90 3.32 5.82
C VAL A 204 15.27 3.44 5.17
N GLU A 205 15.94 2.30 4.92
CA GLU A 205 17.29 2.29 4.38
C GLU A 205 17.34 2.83 2.93
N PRO A 206 16.42 2.42 2.03
CA PRO A 206 16.40 2.97 0.67
C PRO A 206 16.11 4.48 0.64
N ALA A 207 15.19 4.99 1.46
CA ALA A 207 14.92 6.42 1.56
C ALA A 207 16.13 7.19 2.10
N ARG A 208 16.78 6.67 3.15
CA ARG A 208 18.00 7.24 3.72
C ARG A 208 19.13 7.31 2.70
N SER A 209 19.24 6.31 1.82
CA SER A 209 20.24 6.32 0.74
C SER A 209 20.03 7.44 -0.29
N GLN A 210 18.82 8.02 -0.35
CA GLN A 210 18.52 9.20 -1.17
C GLN A 210 18.69 10.53 -0.40
N GLY A 211 19.17 10.48 0.85
CA GLY A 211 19.32 11.67 1.70
C GLY A 211 18.03 12.12 2.39
N TRP A 212 16.98 11.29 2.40
CA TRP A 212 15.72 11.61 3.06
C TRP A 212 15.82 11.41 4.57
N MET A 213 15.05 12.18 5.33
CA MET A 213 14.70 11.84 6.72
C MET A 213 13.84 10.57 6.73
N THR A 214 13.94 9.80 7.80
CA THR A 214 13.17 8.57 7.93
C THR A 214 12.55 8.45 9.31
N TRP A 215 11.36 7.87 9.38
CA TRP A 215 10.71 7.45 10.60
C TRP A 215 10.27 6.00 10.46
N HIS A 216 10.84 5.15 11.34
CA HIS A 216 10.49 3.73 11.37
C HIS A 216 9.28 3.51 12.27
N ILE A 217 8.21 3.01 11.70
CA ILE A 217 7.02 2.55 12.43
C ILE A 217 7.31 1.16 12.97
N THR A 218 7.26 1.03 14.30
CA THR A 218 7.48 -0.24 14.98
C THR A 218 6.17 -1.04 15.09
N PRO A 219 6.21 -2.34 15.49
CA PRO A 219 4.99 -3.15 15.72
C PRO A 219 4.00 -2.53 16.72
N SER A 220 4.45 -1.65 17.64
CA SER A 220 3.57 -0.80 18.43
C SER A 220 3.14 0.43 17.61
N LEU A 221 2.23 0.22 16.65
CA LEU A 221 1.79 1.27 15.74
C LEU A 221 1.36 2.55 16.47
N ASP A 222 0.48 2.40 17.47
CA ASP A 222 -0.11 3.54 18.16
C ASP A 222 0.95 4.40 18.86
N ASP A 223 1.94 3.77 19.50
CA ASP A 223 3.01 4.50 20.17
C ASP A 223 3.96 5.16 19.17
N SER A 224 4.34 4.44 18.10
CA SER A 224 5.16 5.01 17.02
C SER A 224 4.52 6.24 16.38
N TRP A 225 3.20 6.21 16.18
CA TRP A 225 2.47 7.35 15.63
C TRP A 225 2.34 8.51 16.62
N LYS A 226 2.15 8.24 17.92
CA LYS A 226 2.17 9.29 18.96
C LYS A 226 3.52 9.99 19.01
N GLU A 227 4.61 9.24 18.99
CA GLU A 227 5.96 9.78 18.96
C GLU A 227 6.23 10.60 17.70
N LEU A 228 5.83 10.10 16.52
CA LEU A 228 5.93 10.84 15.25
C LEU A 228 5.13 12.15 15.33
N HIS A 229 3.90 12.08 15.81
CA HIS A 229 3.04 13.25 15.99
C HIS A 229 3.73 14.31 16.85
N LEU A 230 4.25 13.93 18.01
CA LEU A 230 5.00 14.83 18.89
C LEU A 230 6.24 15.42 18.17
N ALA A 231 7.00 14.61 17.46
CA ALA A 231 8.20 15.05 16.74
C ALA A 231 7.91 16.04 15.61
N LEU A 232 6.74 15.95 14.98
CA LEU A 232 6.30 16.85 13.91
C LEU A 232 5.67 18.16 14.44
N ILE A 233 5.07 18.13 15.64
CA ILE A 233 4.40 19.31 16.23
C ILE A 233 5.37 20.18 17.04
N SER A 234 6.34 19.56 17.72
CA SER A 234 7.26 20.24 18.66
C SER A 234 8.18 21.27 18.00
N ASN A 235 8.23 21.35 16.67
CA ASN A 235 8.94 22.39 15.94
C ASN A 235 7.95 23.30 15.21
N PRO A 236 7.68 24.51 15.75
CA PRO A 236 6.91 25.50 14.99
C PRO A 236 7.65 25.85 13.70
N VAL A 237 6.93 25.87 12.59
CA VAL A 237 7.43 26.37 11.31
C VAL A 237 7.94 27.79 11.55
N SER A 238 9.26 27.98 11.44
CA SER A 238 9.81 29.33 11.30
C SER A 238 9.25 29.90 9.99
N ARG A 239 8.45 30.95 10.12
CA ARG A 239 7.93 31.71 8.98
C ARG A 239 9.06 32.43 8.25
#